data_7a43b16583f0d8bf9414b465abbb7130
#
_entry.id   7a43b16583f0d8bf9414b465abbb7130
#
_cell.length_a   1.000
_cell.length_b   1.000
_cell.length_c   1.000
_cell.angle_alpha   90.00
_cell.angle_beta   90.00
_cell.angle_gamma   90.00
#
_symmetry.space_group_name_H-M   'P 1'
#
loop_
_entity.id
_entity.type
_entity.pdbx_description
1 polymer ?
#
loop_
_entity_poly.entity_id
_entity_poly.type
_entity_poly.pdbx_seq_one_letter_code
_entity_poly.pdbx_strand_id
1 'polypeptide(L)'
;MIRPDQRWLLPLLAFAPLLAVSPGRSAEPIPGRPVHTFSIVARDPATGAIGAAVQSHWFSVGPLVPWAEAGVGAVATQSFVRVDYGPEGLALMKKGVGAPEALRRLVAADEARDVRQVAMIDARGRVAAHTGGRCIRAAGHETGAGYSVQANLMVDAGVWPAMARAFETAQGDLAERMLRSLEAGQAAGGDIRGRQSAAIVIVKGKGSGRPWNDRIMELRVEDHPDPIAELRRLVFLWRAYEEMNAGDLAIEKNDVEAAVRHYGAAEAMVPGMDEFVFWHAAALAQKGRLDEALPLFGRAFRQQPGWYLLVPRLPASGLLPDDPAILKRILAAGPAAE
;
A
#
# COMPACT_ATOMS: atom_id res chain seq x y z
N MET A 1 15.45 -84.67 43.21
CA MET A 1 14.07 -84.72 42.68
C MET A 1 13.75 -83.35 42.18
N ILE A 2 13.80 -83.15 40.88
CA ILE A 2 13.69 -81.90 40.18
C ILE A 2 12.29 -81.89 39.53
N ARG A 3 11.54 -80.85 39.68
CA ARG A 3 10.28 -80.61 38.97
C ARG A 3 10.46 -79.51 37.96
N PRO A 4 9.75 -79.59 36.79
CA PRO A 4 10.04 -78.83 35.61
C PRO A 4 9.12 -77.58 35.39
N ASP A 5 9.59 -76.72 34.55
CA ASP A 5 8.91 -75.82 33.59
C ASP A 5 7.70 -74.97 34.06
N GLN A 6 7.95 -73.70 34.18
CA GLN A 6 6.95 -72.68 33.92
C GLN A 6 7.37 -71.83 32.71
N ARG A 7 6.67 -72.05 31.55
CA ARG A 7 6.76 -71.28 30.36
C ARG A 7 5.86 -70.02 30.58
N TRP A 8 6.47 -68.84 30.59
CA TRP A 8 5.75 -67.58 30.57
C TRP A 8 5.35 -67.26 29.14
N LEU A 9 4.04 -67.28 28.84
CA LEU A 9 3.42 -66.73 27.62
C LEU A 9 3.28 -65.24 27.79
N LEU A 10 4.07 -64.48 27.05
CA LEU A 10 3.88 -63.03 26.88
C LEU A 10 2.74 -62.79 25.88
N PRO A 11 1.75 -61.94 26.17
CA PRO A 11 0.74 -61.57 25.20
C PRO A 11 1.35 -60.56 24.20
N LEU A 12 1.25 -60.86 22.89
CA LEU A 12 1.49 -59.92 21.81
C LEU A 12 0.42 -58.80 21.88
N LEU A 13 0.81 -57.65 22.36
CA LEU A 13 0.04 -56.42 22.19
C LEU A 13 0.15 -55.99 20.72
N ALA A 14 -0.93 -56.20 19.95
CA ALA A 14 -1.09 -55.65 18.62
C ALA A 14 -1.23 -54.10 18.72
N PHE A 15 -0.20 -53.39 18.31
CA PHE A 15 -0.27 -51.95 18.09
C PHE A 15 -1.11 -51.67 16.82
N ALA A 16 -2.37 -51.27 17.00
CA ALA A 16 -3.14 -50.69 15.91
C ALA A 16 -2.63 -49.27 15.68
N PRO A 17 -2.31 -48.86 14.42
CA PRO A 17 -1.96 -47.48 14.15
C PRO A 17 -3.21 -46.62 14.35
N LEU A 18 -3.18 -45.70 15.33
CA LEU A 18 -4.11 -44.60 15.42
C LEU A 18 -3.89 -43.76 14.15
N LEU A 19 -4.81 -43.85 13.20
CA LEU A 19 -4.96 -42.88 12.15
C LEU A 19 -5.30 -41.55 12.83
N ALA A 20 -4.33 -40.65 12.95
CA ALA A 20 -4.55 -39.29 13.35
C ALA A 20 -5.44 -38.62 12.30
N VAL A 21 -6.73 -38.53 12.60
CA VAL A 21 -7.66 -37.69 11.87
C VAL A 21 -7.16 -36.26 12.11
N SER A 22 -6.51 -35.66 11.11
CA SER A 22 -6.21 -34.21 11.12
C SER A 22 -7.53 -33.48 11.38
N PRO A 23 -7.60 -32.58 12.37
CA PRO A 23 -8.81 -31.78 12.55
C PRO A 23 -9.05 -31.02 11.23
N GLY A 24 -10.17 -31.33 10.58
CA GLY A 24 -10.59 -30.60 9.41
C GLY A 24 -10.59 -29.12 9.75
N ARG A 25 -9.86 -28.30 8.98
CA ARG A 25 -9.95 -26.84 9.07
C ARG A 25 -11.44 -26.51 9.02
N SER A 26 -11.99 -26.03 10.12
CA SER A 26 -13.34 -25.48 10.11
C SER A 26 -13.34 -24.37 9.08
N ALA A 27 -14.21 -24.46 8.08
CA ALA A 27 -14.39 -23.40 7.11
C ALA A 27 -14.69 -22.11 7.88
N GLU A 28 -13.85 -21.08 7.70
CA GLU A 28 -14.14 -19.80 8.33
C GLU A 28 -15.53 -19.32 7.90
N PRO A 29 -16.33 -18.81 8.84
CA PRO A 29 -17.67 -18.35 8.51
C PRO A 29 -17.58 -17.26 7.45
N ILE A 30 -18.26 -17.43 6.33
CA ILE A 30 -18.35 -16.40 5.28
C ILE A 30 -19.07 -15.20 5.91
N PRO A 31 -18.45 -14.00 5.94
CA PRO A 31 -19.13 -12.81 6.45
C PRO A 31 -20.48 -12.64 5.76
N GLY A 32 -21.56 -12.48 6.52
CA GLY A 32 -22.92 -12.34 5.98
C GLY A 32 -23.11 -11.07 5.13
N ARG A 33 -22.17 -10.10 5.19
CA ARG A 33 -22.12 -8.93 4.34
C ARG A 33 -20.90 -8.99 3.43
N PRO A 34 -21.06 -8.94 2.12
CA PRO A 34 -19.96 -8.96 1.18
C PRO A 34 -19.25 -7.61 1.10
N VAL A 35 -17.93 -7.66 0.91
CA VAL A 35 -17.08 -6.49 0.62
C VAL A 35 -17.18 -6.18 -0.88
N HIS A 36 -18.21 -5.43 -1.25
CA HIS A 36 -18.42 -5.04 -2.64
C HIS A 36 -17.50 -3.89 -3.03
N THR A 37 -16.92 -3.96 -4.22
CA THR A 37 -15.67 -3.27 -4.44
C THR A 37 -15.38 -3.19 -5.93
N PHE A 38 -14.65 -2.17 -6.34
CA PHE A 38 -13.89 -2.20 -7.58
C PHE A 38 -12.41 -1.97 -7.29
N SER A 39 -11.57 -2.70 -7.98
CA SER A 39 -10.13 -2.73 -7.73
C SER A 39 -9.33 -2.97 -9.00
N ILE A 40 -8.04 -2.74 -8.91
CA ILE A 40 -7.05 -3.02 -9.94
C ILE A 40 -5.82 -3.67 -9.31
N VAL A 41 -5.26 -4.68 -9.99
CA VAL A 41 -3.88 -5.13 -9.81
C VAL A 41 -3.10 -4.80 -11.07
N ALA A 42 -1.89 -4.25 -10.92
CA ALA A 42 -1.10 -3.88 -12.09
C ALA A 42 0.40 -3.88 -11.82
N ARG A 43 1.17 -3.96 -12.92
CA ARG A 43 2.62 -3.88 -12.95
C ARG A 43 3.06 -2.82 -13.95
N ASP A 44 4.01 -2.01 -13.57
CA ASP A 44 4.71 -1.10 -14.49
C ASP A 44 5.80 -1.86 -15.25
N PRO A 45 5.73 -1.94 -16.57
CA PRO A 45 6.73 -2.67 -17.36
C PRO A 45 8.12 -2.03 -17.32
N ALA A 46 8.23 -0.72 -17.14
CA ALA A 46 9.50 0.02 -17.16
C ALA A 46 10.29 -0.17 -15.85
N THR A 47 9.64 0.00 -14.72
CA THR A 47 10.27 -0.07 -13.38
C THR A 47 10.16 -1.44 -12.73
N GLY A 48 9.21 -2.24 -13.19
CA GLY A 48 8.83 -3.50 -12.55
C GLY A 48 7.98 -3.33 -11.30
N ALA A 49 7.70 -2.09 -10.84
CA ALA A 49 6.83 -1.82 -9.71
C ALA A 49 5.48 -2.51 -9.89
N ILE A 50 4.94 -3.06 -8.80
CA ILE A 50 3.73 -3.87 -8.84
C ILE A 50 2.85 -3.55 -7.65
N GLY A 51 1.52 -3.57 -7.82
CA GLY A 51 0.64 -3.23 -6.71
C GLY A 51 -0.83 -3.50 -6.97
N ALA A 52 -1.64 -3.07 -6.02
CA ALA A 52 -3.09 -3.11 -6.07
C ALA A 52 -3.69 -1.81 -5.53
N ALA A 53 -4.82 -1.40 -6.10
CA ALA A 53 -5.62 -0.29 -5.59
C ALA A 53 -7.10 -0.65 -5.58
N VAL A 54 -7.87 -0.03 -4.68
CA VAL A 54 -9.24 -0.42 -4.37
C VAL A 54 -10.07 0.75 -3.86
N GLN A 55 -11.37 0.73 -4.18
CA GLN A 55 -12.40 1.52 -3.51
C GLN A 55 -13.59 0.63 -3.16
N SER A 56 -14.23 0.92 -2.02
CA SER A 56 -15.40 0.16 -1.54
C SER A 56 -16.32 1.02 -0.68
N HIS A 57 -17.62 0.67 -0.66
CA HIS A 57 -18.50 1.07 0.43
C HIS A 57 -18.40 0.07 1.59
N TRP A 58 -17.21 0.06 2.19
CA TRP A 58 -16.86 -0.78 3.34
C TRP A 58 -15.86 -0.01 4.21
N PHE A 59 -16.03 -0.08 5.53
CA PHE A 59 -15.07 0.54 6.45
C PHE A 59 -13.71 -0.18 6.35
N SER A 60 -12.64 0.61 6.12
CA SER A 60 -11.27 0.10 6.17
C SER A 60 -11.01 -1.09 5.22
N VAL A 61 -11.24 -0.87 3.91
CA VAL A 61 -11.04 -1.92 2.88
C VAL A 61 -9.57 -2.31 2.68
N GLY A 62 -8.66 -1.43 3.05
CA GLY A 62 -7.22 -1.58 2.81
C GLY A 62 -6.60 -2.85 3.38
N PRO A 63 -6.88 -3.28 4.63
CA PRO A 63 -6.34 -4.51 5.20
C PRO A 63 -6.88 -5.79 4.58
N LEU A 64 -7.99 -5.74 3.83
CA LEU A 64 -8.72 -6.90 3.36
C LEU A 64 -8.42 -7.24 1.91
N VAL A 65 -8.43 -6.24 1.03
CA VAL A 65 -8.50 -6.43 -0.42
C VAL A 65 -7.13 -6.39 -1.10
N PRO A 66 -6.30 -5.33 -0.97
CA PRO A 66 -5.05 -5.22 -1.71
C PRO A 66 -3.88 -5.87 -0.98
N TRP A 67 -3.12 -6.69 -1.70
CA TRP A 67 -1.93 -7.37 -1.21
C TRP A 67 -0.81 -7.25 -2.23
N ALA A 68 0.42 -7.01 -1.79
CA ALA A 68 1.58 -6.96 -2.67
C ALA A 68 2.86 -7.38 -1.95
N GLU A 69 3.75 -8.07 -2.68
CA GLU A 69 5.09 -8.42 -2.20
C GLU A 69 6.11 -8.16 -3.32
N ALA A 70 7.17 -7.44 -2.98
CA ALA A 70 8.20 -7.02 -3.93
C ALA A 70 8.92 -8.21 -4.58
N GLY A 71 9.04 -8.16 -5.91
CA GLY A 71 9.63 -9.24 -6.70
C GLY A 71 8.76 -10.49 -6.82
N VAL A 72 7.55 -10.50 -6.25
CA VAL A 72 6.63 -11.64 -6.22
C VAL A 72 5.36 -11.34 -7.02
N GLY A 73 4.57 -10.37 -6.59
CA GLY A 73 3.30 -10.09 -7.23
C GLY A 73 2.35 -9.23 -6.41
N ALA A 74 1.10 -9.10 -6.90
CA ALA A 74 0.01 -8.48 -6.19
C ALA A 74 -1.29 -9.29 -6.34
N VAL A 75 -2.18 -9.15 -5.36
CA VAL A 75 -3.48 -9.79 -5.29
C VAL A 75 -4.53 -8.77 -4.86
N ALA A 76 -5.72 -8.85 -5.46
CA ALA A 76 -6.93 -8.21 -4.94
C ALA A 76 -7.99 -9.28 -4.72
N THR A 77 -8.52 -9.38 -3.49
CA THR A 77 -9.59 -10.34 -3.12
C THR A 77 -10.78 -9.59 -2.55
N GLN A 78 -11.98 -9.83 -3.08
CA GLN A 78 -13.17 -9.03 -2.80
C GLN A 78 -14.46 -9.83 -3.00
N SER A 79 -15.62 -9.19 -2.96
CA SER A 79 -16.98 -9.76 -2.93
C SER A 79 -17.25 -10.40 -1.56
N PHE A 80 -17.69 -11.64 -1.45
CA PHE A 80 -17.62 -12.35 -0.18
C PHE A 80 -16.15 -12.69 0.07
N VAL A 81 -15.45 -11.73 0.67
CA VAL A 81 -13.99 -11.75 0.78
C VAL A 81 -13.49 -12.97 1.55
N ARG A 82 -12.49 -13.64 0.99
CA ARG A 82 -11.61 -14.57 1.72
C ARG A 82 -10.22 -13.98 1.68
N VAL A 83 -9.78 -13.49 2.82
CA VAL A 83 -8.50 -12.76 2.97
C VAL A 83 -7.32 -13.63 2.58
N ASP A 84 -7.39 -14.94 2.87
CA ASP A 84 -6.32 -15.91 2.58
C ASP A 84 -5.84 -15.92 1.13
N TYR A 85 -6.69 -15.55 0.15
CA TYR A 85 -6.25 -15.44 -1.25
C TYR A 85 -5.05 -14.50 -1.43
N GLY A 86 -4.94 -13.46 -0.58
CA GLY A 86 -3.81 -12.54 -0.57
C GLY A 86 -2.50 -13.25 -0.22
N PRO A 87 -2.30 -13.65 1.04
CA PRO A 87 -1.05 -14.28 1.49
C PRO A 87 -0.79 -15.64 0.84
N GLU A 88 -1.80 -16.49 0.61
CA GLU A 88 -1.61 -17.79 -0.04
C GLU A 88 -1.23 -17.63 -1.53
N GLY A 89 -1.85 -16.67 -2.24
CA GLY A 89 -1.51 -16.34 -3.62
C GLY A 89 -0.07 -15.85 -3.74
N LEU A 90 0.33 -14.91 -2.90
CA LEU A 90 1.72 -14.43 -2.84
C LEU A 90 2.69 -15.57 -2.49
N ALA A 91 2.36 -16.44 -1.54
CA ALA A 91 3.19 -17.58 -1.17
C ALA A 91 3.40 -18.56 -2.33
N LEU A 92 2.38 -18.83 -3.14
CA LEU A 92 2.50 -19.66 -4.35
C LEU A 92 3.37 -18.97 -5.40
N MET A 93 3.15 -17.69 -5.67
CA MET A 93 3.94 -16.91 -6.62
C MET A 93 5.41 -16.80 -6.19
N LYS A 94 5.69 -16.65 -4.91
CA LYS A 94 7.04 -16.66 -4.33
C LYS A 94 7.78 -17.98 -4.55
N LYS A 95 7.05 -19.10 -4.59
CA LYS A 95 7.58 -20.43 -4.96
C LYS A 95 7.75 -20.64 -6.47
N GLY A 96 7.53 -19.58 -7.29
CA GLY A 96 7.68 -19.62 -8.75
C GLY A 96 6.44 -20.09 -9.52
N VAL A 97 5.31 -20.34 -8.86
CA VAL A 97 4.03 -20.61 -9.51
C VAL A 97 3.53 -19.31 -10.14
N GLY A 98 3.16 -19.33 -11.43
CA GLY A 98 2.63 -18.13 -12.07
C GLY A 98 1.26 -17.73 -11.56
N ALA A 99 0.93 -16.43 -11.60
CA ALA A 99 -0.34 -15.91 -11.12
C ALA A 99 -1.57 -16.67 -11.67
N PRO A 100 -1.68 -17.02 -12.97
CA PRO A 100 -2.82 -17.79 -13.46
C PRO A 100 -2.97 -19.16 -12.81
N GLU A 101 -1.88 -19.86 -12.61
CA GLU A 101 -1.89 -21.19 -11.97
C GLU A 101 -2.11 -21.10 -10.46
N ALA A 102 -1.56 -20.08 -9.79
CA ALA A 102 -1.80 -19.81 -8.38
C ALA A 102 -3.29 -19.57 -8.12
N LEU A 103 -3.90 -18.68 -8.90
CA LEU A 103 -5.35 -18.40 -8.81
C LEU A 103 -6.19 -19.66 -9.07
N ARG A 104 -5.89 -20.41 -10.13
CA ARG A 104 -6.61 -21.64 -10.47
C ARG A 104 -6.59 -22.65 -9.32
N ARG A 105 -5.44 -22.84 -8.67
CA ARG A 105 -5.30 -23.77 -7.52
C ARG A 105 -6.13 -23.32 -6.33
N LEU A 106 -6.08 -22.05 -5.97
CA LEU A 106 -6.81 -21.54 -4.81
C LEU A 106 -8.33 -21.53 -5.05
N VAL A 107 -8.78 -21.16 -6.25
CA VAL A 107 -10.19 -21.19 -6.63
C VAL A 107 -10.71 -22.64 -6.65
N ALA A 108 -9.95 -23.59 -7.18
CA ALA A 108 -10.35 -24.99 -7.20
C ALA A 108 -10.53 -25.59 -5.80
N ALA A 109 -9.76 -25.11 -4.82
CA ALA A 109 -9.81 -25.56 -3.42
C ALA A 109 -10.87 -24.82 -2.57
N ASP A 110 -11.53 -23.77 -3.10
CA ASP A 110 -12.53 -23.00 -2.37
C ASP A 110 -13.95 -23.47 -2.77
N GLU A 111 -14.66 -24.10 -1.85
CA GLU A 111 -16.07 -24.53 -2.07
C GLU A 111 -16.99 -23.35 -2.32
N ALA A 112 -16.69 -22.17 -1.78
CA ALA A 112 -17.46 -20.95 -1.96
C ALA A 112 -17.00 -20.09 -3.15
N ARG A 113 -16.18 -20.63 -4.08
CA ARG A 113 -15.61 -19.91 -5.24
C ARG A 113 -16.62 -19.11 -6.06
N ASP A 114 -17.86 -19.55 -6.10
CA ASP A 114 -18.91 -18.90 -6.89
C ASP A 114 -19.30 -17.51 -6.37
N VAL A 115 -18.98 -17.18 -5.12
CA VAL A 115 -19.21 -15.86 -4.54
C VAL A 115 -17.92 -15.04 -4.38
N ARG A 116 -16.77 -15.56 -4.84
CA ARG A 116 -15.48 -14.88 -4.76
C ARG A 116 -15.19 -14.05 -6.00
N GLN A 117 -14.48 -12.94 -5.80
CA GLN A 117 -13.86 -12.21 -6.90
C GLN A 117 -12.40 -11.92 -6.54
N VAL A 118 -11.47 -12.42 -7.35
CA VAL A 118 -10.04 -12.39 -7.07
C VAL A 118 -9.26 -12.10 -8.33
N ALA A 119 -8.27 -11.22 -8.25
CA ALA A 119 -7.29 -11.02 -9.32
C ALA A 119 -5.88 -11.17 -8.77
N MET A 120 -4.98 -11.74 -9.58
CA MET A 120 -3.57 -11.93 -9.25
C MET A 120 -2.70 -11.53 -10.43
N ILE A 121 -1.56 -10.90 -10.12
CA ILE A 121 -0.52 -10.57 -11.08
C ILE A 121 0.84 -10.94 -10.49
N ASP A 122 1.72 -11.58 -11.26
CA ASP A 122 3.07 -11.91 -10.80
C ASP A 122 4.13 -10.90 -11.30
N ALA A 123 5.36 -11.05 -10.78
CA ALA A 123 6.48 -10.18 -11.11
C ALA A 123 6.87 -10.20 -12.61
N ARG A 124 6.39 -11.18 -13.40
CA ARG A 124 6.58 -11.26 -14.84
C ARG A 124 5.45 -10.57 -15.61
N GLY A 125 4.43 -10.05 -14.91
CA GLY A 125 3.27 -9.41 -15.52
C GLY A 125 2.21 -10.39 -16.04
N ARG A 126 2.30 -11.69 -15.70
CA ARG A 126 1.23 -12.65 -16.00
C ARG A 126 0.07 -12.40 -15.04
N VAL A 127 -1.12 -12.29 -15.59
CA VAL A 127 -2.30 -11.89 -14.84
C VAL A 127 -3.42 -12.92 -15.02
N ALA A 128 -4.25 -13.07 -14.00
CA ALA A 128 -5.51 -13.79 -14.07
C ALA A 128 -6.52 -13.20 -13.09
N ALA A 129 -7.81 -13.33 -13.42
CA ALA A 129 -8.91 -12.94 -12.56
C ALA A 129 -10.00 -14.00 -12.55
N HIS A 130 -10.71 -14.06 -11.43
CA HIS A 130 -11.89 -14.89 -11.21
C HIS A 130 -13.04 -14.02 -10.71
N THR A 131 -14.18 -14.09 -11.39
CA THR A 131 -15.45 -13.55 -10.92
C THR A 131 -16.42 -14.71 -10.85
N GLY A 132 -16.79 -15.14 -9.66
CA GLY A 132 -17.69 -16.25 -9.45
C GLY A 132 -19.12 -15.96 -9.94
N GLY A 133 -19.81 -16.97 -10.44
CA GLY A 133 -21.13 -16.83 -11.07
C GLY A 133 -22.23 -16.32 -10.14
N ARG A 134 -22.00 -16.33 -8.82
CA ARG A 134 -22.90 -15.83 -7.78
C ARG A 134 -22.42 -14.51 -7.14
N CYS A 135 -21.37 -13.86 -7.67
CA CYS A 135 -21.07 -12.50 -7.31
C CYS A 135 -22.28 -11.60 -7.61
N ILE A 136 -22.56 -10.66 -6.71
CA ILE A 136 -23.74 -9.79 -6.86
C ILE A 136 -23.55 -8.88 -8.07
N ARG A 137 -24.55 -8.84 -8.97
CA ARG A 137 -24.56 -8.04 -10.21
C ARG A 137 -24.51 -6.51 -9.90
N ALA A 138 -24.01 -5.65 -10.76
CA ALA A 138 -23.17 -5.97 -11.91
C ALA A 138 -21.77 -6.38 -11.41
N ALA A 139 -21.27 -7.51 -11.92
CA ALA A 139 -19.97 -8.07 -11.52
C ALA A 139 -19.23 -8.57 -12.77
N GLY A 140 -17.93 -8.28 -12.84
CA GLY A 140 -17.08 -8.70 -13.94
C GLY A 140 -15.64 -8.25 -13.74
N HIS A 141 -14.80 -8.61 -14.70
CA HIS A 141 -13.40 -8.20 -14.76
C HIS A 141 -12.95 -8.04 -16.21
N GLU A 142 -11.85 -7.31 -16.38
CA GLU A 142 -11.14 -7.20 -17.64
C GLU A 142 -9.64 -7.32 -17.36
N THR A 143 -8.93 -8.10 -18.20
CA THR A 143 -7.48 -8.29 -18.09
C THR A 143 -6.80 -7.77 -19.33
N GLY A 144 -5.68 -7.09 -19.14
CA GLY A 144 -4.83 -6.60 -20.22
C GLY A 144 -3.36 -6.89 -19.97
N ALA A 145 -2.50 -6.26 -20.75
CA ALA A 145 -1.06 -6.44 -20.63
C ALA A 145 -0.54 -5.90 -19.29
N GLY A 146 -0.31 -6.80 -18.33
CA GLY A 146 0.22 -6.44 -17.01
C GLY A 146 -0.79 -5.78 -16.06
N TYR A 147 -2.08 -5.98 -16.23
CA TYR A 147 -3.10 -5.52 -15.28
C TYR A 147 -4.38 -6.36 -15.31
N SER A 148 -5.16 -6.27 -14.24
CA SER A 148 -6.57 -6.67 -14.18
C SER A 148 -7.37 -5.65 -13.39
N VAL A 149 -8.53 -5.29 -13.90
CA VAL A 149 -9.57 -4.54 -13.20
C VAL A 149 -10.76 -5.45 -12.95
N GLN A 150 -11.37 -5.36 -11.78
CA GLN A 150 -12.51 -6.17 -11.38
C GLN A 150 -13.46 -5.37 -10.49
N ALA A 151 -14.75 -5.66 -10.62
CA ALA A 151 -15.80 -4.99 -9.88
C ALA A 151 -16.98 -5.92 -9.61
N ASN A 152 -17.69 -5.71 -8.51
CA ASN A 152 -18.91 -6.42 -8.15
C ASN A 152 -19.87 -5.50 -7.39
N LEU A 153 -21.19 -5.70 -7.54
CA LEU A 153 -22.27 -4.85 -7.00
C LEU A 153 -22.15 -3.39 -7.49
N MET A 154 -21.84 -3.22 -8.74
CA MET A 154 -21.76 -1.90 -9.35
C MET A 154 -23.15 -1.42 -9.82
N VAL A 155 -23.24 -0.12 -10.10
CA VAL A 155 -24.45 0.46 -10.71
C VAL A 155 -24.75 -0.20 -12.04
N ASP A 156 -23.73 -0.41 -12.88
CA ASP A 156 -23.85 -1.16 -14.14
C ASP A 156 -22.53 -1.84 -14.57
N ALA A 157 -22.58 -2.56 -15.70
CA ALA A 157 -21.44 -3.30 -16.23
C ALA A 157 -20.40 -2.42 -16.97
N GLY A 158 -20.59 -1.12 -17.06
CA GLY A 158 -19.66 -0.17 -17.66
C GLY A 158 -18.46 0.16 -16.77
N VAL A 159 -18.51 -0.17 -15.47
CA VAL A 159 -17.51 0.23 -14.49
C VAL A 159 -16.12 -0.33 -14.82
N TRP A 160 -15.96 -1.67 -14.92
CA TRP A 160 -14.63 -2.26 -15.16
C TRP A 160 -14.08 -1.98 -16.56
N PRO A 161 -14.88 -1.91 -17.66
CA PRO A 161 -14.34 -1.45 -18.94
C PRO A 161 -13.88 0.01 -18.93
N ALA A 162 -14.54 0.90 -18.17
CA ALA A 162 -14.08 2.27 -18.00
C ALA A 162 -12.75 2.32 -17.24
N MET A 163 -12.59 1.50 -16.20
CA MET A 163 -11.34 1.36 -15.44
C MET A 163 -10.20 0.88 -16.33
N ALA A 164 -10.43 -0.14 -17.16
CA ALA A 164 -9.43 -0.69 -18.07
C ALA A 164 -8.94 0.37 -19.08
N ARG A 165 -9.86 1.02 -19.79
CA ARG A 165 -9.53 2.09 -20.75
C ARG A 165 -8.75 3.22 -20.09
N ALA A 166 -9.16 3.65 -18.90
CA ALA A 166 -8.47 4.71 -18.18
C ALA A 166 -7.04 4.30 -17.79
N PHE A 167 -6.84 3.07 -17.31
CA PHE A 167 -5.50 2.57 -16.99
C PHE A 167 -4.58 2.49 -18.21
N GLU A 168 -5.10 2.03 -19.36
CA GLU A 168 -4.34 1.89 -20.60
C GLU A 168 -3.91 3.22 -21.20
N THR A 169 -4.77 4.25 -21.12
CA THR A 169 -4.52 5.56 -21.72
C THR A 169 -3.83 6.55 -20.78
N ALA A 170 -3.88 6.31 -19.47
CA ALA A 170 -3.27 7.20 -18.50
C ALA A 170 -1.75 7.23 -18.60
N GLN A 171 -1.21 8.45 -18.48
CA GLN A 171 0.23 8.70 -18.38
C GLN A 171 0.66 8.86 -16.92
N GLY A 172 1.96 8.74 -16.65
CA GLY A 172 2.54 8.89 -15.33
C GLY A 172 2.99 7.57 -14.72
N ASP A 173 3.33 7.62 -13.43
CA ASP A 173 3.75 6.45 -12.67
C ASP A 173 2.59 5.45 -12.40
N LEU A 174 2.91 4.30 -11.83
CA LEU A 174 1.91 3.27 -11.55
C LEU A 174 0.80 3.78 -10.64
N ALA A 175 1.11 4.61 -9.64
CA ALA A 175 0.12 5.17 -8.72
C ALA A 175 -0.88 6.08 -9.46
N GLU A 176 -0.41 6.96 -10.34
CA GLU A 176 -1.27 7.83 -11.14
C GLU A 176 -2.20 7.02 -12.05
N ARG A 177 -1.66 6.03 -12.75
CA ARG A 177 -2.45 5.18 -13.65
C ARG A 177 -3.52 4.37 -12.89
N MET A 178 -3.19 3.86 -11.70
CA MET A 178 -4.16 3.17 -10.84
C MET A 178 -5.23 4.12 -10.31
N LEU A 179 -4.88 5.33 -9.89
CA LEU A 179 -5.84 6.34 -9.45
C LEU A 179 -6.80 6.73 -10.58
N ARG A 180 -6.30 6.95 -11.81
CA ARG A 180 -7.14 7.22 -12.98
C ARG A 180 -8.12 6.09 -13.27
N SER A 181 -7.69 4.84 -13.07
CA SER A 181 -8.56 3.67 -13.19
C SER A 181 -9.70 3.71 -12.16
N LEU A 182 -9.38 3.97 -10.87
CA LEU A 182 -10.41 4.08 -9.82
C LEU A 182 -11.37 5.25 -10.07
N GLU A 183 -10.86 6.41 -10.46
CA GLU A 183 -11.67 7.59 -10.81
C GLU A 183 -12.65 7.30 -11.95
N ALA A 184 -12.18 6.61 -13.00
CA ALA A 184 -13.03 6.23 -14.13
C ALA A 184 -14.10 5.22 -13.72
N GLY A 185 -13.76 4.27 -12.85
CA GLY A 185 -14.73 3.34 -12.27
C GLY A 185 -15.81 4.07 -11.46
N GLN A 186 -15.41 5.05 -10.65
CA GLN A 186 -16.36 5.87 -9.89
C GLN A 186 -17.21 6.74 -10.80
N ALA A 187 -16.64 7.35 -11.84
CA ALA A 187 -17.36 8.18 -12.82
C ALA A 187 -18.37 7.38 -13.65
N ALA A 188 -18.08 6.08 -13.88
CA ALA A 188 -18.99 5.15 -14.55
C ALA A 188 -20.11 4.61 -13.62
N GLY A 189 -20.27 5.16 -12.42
CA GLY A 189 -21.32 4.84 -11.46
C GLY A 189 -20.79 4.24 -10.16
N GLY A 190 -19.70 3.46 -10.19
CA GLY A 190 -19.08 2.86 -9.01
C GLY A 190 -19.97 1.88 -8.26
N ASP A 191 -19.74 1.76 -6.96
CA ASP A 191 -20.50 0.90 -6.04
C ASP A 191 -21.92 1.45 -5.83
N ILE A 192 -22.93 0.62 -6.05
CA ILE A 192 -24.34 1.03 -5.95
C ILE A 192 -24.74 1.51 -4.55
N ARG A 193 -23.99 1.14 -3.51
CA ARG A 193 -24.23 1.59 -2.13
C ARG A 193 -23.61 2.94 -1.81
N GLY A 194 -22.69 3.42 -2.66
CA GLY A 194 -21.95 4.66 -2.46
C GLY A 194 -20.46 4.44 -2.23
N ARG A 195 -19.84 5.35 -1.48
CA ARG A 195 -18.39 5.44 -1.25
C ARG A 195 -18.09 5.40 0.25
N GLN A 196 -16.96 4.82 0.67
CA GLN A 196 -16.57 4.87 2.07
C GLN A 196 -15.06 4.82 2.27
N SER A 197 -14.33 3.88 1.64
CA SER A 197 -12.90 3.73 1.83
C SER A 197 -12.16 3.45 0.53
N ALA A 198 -10.86 3.72 0.51
CA ALA A 198 -9.98 3.43 -0.61
C ALA A 198 -8.58 3.09 -0.11
N ALA A 199 -7.82 2.35 -0.89
CA ALA A 199 -6.43 2.04 -0.57
C ALA A 199 -5.59 1.80 -1.82
N ILE A 200 -4.29 2.01 -1.70
CA ILE A 200 -3.29 1.66 -2.69
C ILE A 200 -2.06 1.09 -2.01
N VAL A 201 -1.53 0.00 -2.55
CA VAL A 201 -0.24 -0.56 -2.17
C VAL A 201 0.60 -0.79 -3.41
N ILE A 202 1.83 -0.28 -3.42
CA ILE A 202 2.80 -0.47 -4.51
C ILE A 202 4.13 -0.87 -3.89
N VAL A 203 4.75 -1.89 -4.46
CA VAL A 203 6.03 -2.42 -4.04
C VAL A 203 7.03 -2.43 -5.20
N LYS A 204 8.33 -2.52 -4.88
CA LYS A 204 9.41 -2.59 -5.85
C LYS A 204 9.31 -3.85 -6.72
N GLY A 205 9.73 -3.75 -7.98
CA GLY A 205 9.79 -4.88 -8.91
C GLY A 205 10.80 -5.96 -8.51
N LYS A 206 11.75 -5.62 -7.63
CA LYS A 206 12.75 -6.55 -7.09
C LYS A 206 12.79 -6.42 -5.57
N GLY A 207 12.63 -7.53 -4.87
CA GLY A 207 12.77 -7.59 -3.42
C GLY A 207 14.23 -7.41 -2.97
N SER A 208 14.44 -6.63 -1.93
CA SER A 208 15.77 -6.40 -1.30
C SER A 208 16.11 -7.41 -0.23
N GLY A 209 15.18 -8.30 0.13
CA GLY A 209 15.26 -9.16 1.32
C GLY A 209 14.88 -8.43 2.62
N ARG A 210 14.50 -7.16 2.55
CA ARG A 210 14.04 -6.32 3.66
C ARG A 210 12.65 -5.76 3.30
N PRO A 211 11.56 -6.47 3.60
CA PRO A 211 10.22 -6.12 3.12
C PRO A 211 9.79 -4.69 3.46
N TRP A 212 10.25 -4.14 4.59
CA TRP A 212 9.97 -2.76 5.00
C TRP A 212 10.63 -1.70 4.10
N ASN A 213 11.73 -2.04 3.38
CA ASN A 213 12.38 -1.16 2.41
C ASN A 213 11.84 -1.32 0.99
N ASP A 214 10.97 -2.31 0.77
CA ASP A 214 10.50 -2.69 -0.56
C ASP A 214 9.13 -2.09 -0.89
N ARG A 215 8.47 -1.45 0.07
CA ARG A 215 7.26 -0.66 -0.18
C ARG A 215 7.65 0.67 -0.80
N ILE A 216 7.07 0.94 -1.98
CA ILE A 216 7.13 2.25 -2.60
C ILE A 216 6.05 3.13 -1.98
N MET A 217 4.83 2.59 -1.85
CA MET A 217 3.68 3.33 -1.34
C MET A 217 2.71 2.37 -0.65
N GLU A 218 2.16 2.77 0.49
CA GLU A 218 1.00 2.14 1.11
C GLU A 218 0.17 3.22 1.78
N LEU A 219 -0.97 3.56 1.17
CA LEU A 219 -1.86 4.62 1.63
C LEU A 219 -3.27 4.09 1.75
N ARG A 220 -3.98 4.52 2.79
CA ARG A 220 -5.34 4.09 3.10
C ARG A 220 -6.20 5.26 3.51
N VAL A 221 -7.42 5.24 3.04
CA VAL A 221 -8.52 6.11 3.47
C VAL A 221 -9.56 5.18 4.07
N GLU A 222 -9.65 5.17 5.39
CA GLU A 222 -10.44 4.18 6.12
C GLU A 222 -11.94 4.50 6.09
N ASP A 223 -12.30 5.79 6.13
CA ASP A 223 -13.67 6.28 6.11
C ASP A 223 -13.71 7.73 5.62
N HIS A 224 -14.31 7.98 4.45
CA HIS A 224 -14.42 9.31 3.86
C HIS A 224 -15.57 9.35 2.83
N PRO A 225 -16.34 10.45 2.73
CA PRO A 225 -17.42 10.57 1.75
C PRO A 225 -16.94 10.59 0.29
N ASP A 226 -15.68 10.98 0.03
CA ASP A 226 -15.02 10.86 -1.27
C ASP A 226 -13.62 10.25 -1.12
N PRO A 227 -13.53 8.92 -0.94
CA PRO A 227 -12.27 8.25 -0.57
C PRO A 227 -11.24 8.25 -1.70
N ILE A 228 -11.65 8.30 -2.97
CA ILE A 228 -10.71 8.36 -4.10
C ILE A 228 -10.05 9.74 -4.19
N ALA A 229 -10.83 10.82 -4.02
CA ALA A 229 -10.29 12.18 -4.00
C ALA A 229 -9.31 12.36 -2.82
N GLU A 230 -9.64 11.82 -1.64
CA GLU A 230 -8.75 11.84 -0.49
C GLU A 230 -7.51 10.97 -0.72
N LEU A 231 -7.64 9.77 -1.29
CA LEU A 231 -6.50 8.93 -1.65
C LEU A 231 -5.57 9.65 -2.65
N ARG A 232 -6.12 10.36 -3.64
CA ARG A 232 -5.34 11.20 -4.57
C ARG A 232 -4.58 12.29 -3.83
N ARG A 233 -5.23 12.98 -2.88
CA ARG A 233 -4.57 13.99 -2.04
C ARG A 233 -3.41 13.38 -1.25
N LEU A 234 -3.59 12.19 -0.66
CA LEU A 234 -2.56 11.48 0.07
C LEU A 234 -1.39 11.03 -0.84
N VAL A 235 -1.67 10.55 -2.06
CA VAL A 235 -0.62 10.20 -3.04
C VAL A 235 0.19 11.44 -3.42
N PHE A 236 -0.46 12.58 -3.58
CA PHE A 236 0.23 13.83 -3.90
C PHE A 236 1.09 14.31 -2.73
N LEU A 237 0.57 14.24 -1.51
CA LEU A 237 1.31 14.55 -0.29
C LEU A 237 2.50 13.60 -0.10
N TRP A 238 2.33 12.31 -0.33
CA TRP A 238 3.41 11.33 -0.28
C TRP A 238 4.55 11.68 -1.25
N ARG A 239 4.23 12.09 -2.48
CA ARG A 239 5.24 12.55 -3.46
C ARG A 239 6.02 13.78 -2.96
N ALA A 240 5.34 14.72 -2.30
CA ALA A 240 6.00 15.87 -1.72
C ALA A 240 6.97 15.49 -0.58
N TYR A 241 6.60 14.51 0.26
CA TYR A 241 7.51 13.96 1.26
C TYR A 241 8.70 13.20 0.65
N GLU A 242 8.52 12.54 -0.50
CA GLU A 242 9.66 11.93 -1.21
C GLU A 242 10.65 12.97 -1.74
N GLU A 243 10.17 14.15 -2.17
CA GLU A 243 11.04 15.28 -2.50
C GLU A 243 11.76 15.80 -1.24
N MET A 244 11.10 15.90 -0.08
CA MET A 244 11.77 16.26 1.18
C MET A 244 12.87 15.25 1.53
N ASN A 245 12.57 13.94 1.48
CA ASN A 245 13.54 12.87 1.73
C ASN A 245 14.73 12.93 0.76
N ALA A 246 14.49 13.25 -0.52
CA ALA A 246 15.56 13.44 -1.49
C ALA A 246 16.42 14.66 -1.17
N GLY A 247 15.83 15.72 -0.64
CA GLY A 247 16.53 16.89 -0.12
C GLY A 247 17.44 16.54 1.05
N ASP A 248 16.94 15.79 2.04
CA ASP A 248 17.71 15.34 3.21
C ASP A 248 18.92 14.48 2.78
N LEU A 249 18.70 13.54 1.87
CA LEU A 249 19.78 12.70 1.31
C LEU A 249 20.83 13.53 0.54
N ALA A 250 20.43 14.62 -0.11
CA ALA A 250 21.36 15.53 -0.77
C ALA A 250 22.18 16.33 0.26
N ILE A 251 21.57 16.75 1.37
CA ILE A 251 22.28 17.38 2.51
C ILE A 251 23.34 16.45 3.11
N GLU A 252 23.01 15.17 3.31
CA GLU A 252 23.97 14.17 3.80
C GLU A 252 25.18 14.03 2.86
N LYS A 253 24.97 14.12 1.55
CA LYS A 253 26.00 14.08 0.51
C LYS A 253 26.72 15.43 0.32
N ASN A 254 26.35 16.45 1.08
CA ASN A 254 26.83 17.82 0.97
C ASN A 254 26.51 18.49 -0.39
N ASP A 255 25.48 18.02 -1.11
CA ASP A 255 24.95 18.63 -2.33
C ASP A 255 23.81 19.59 -1.98
N VAL A 256 24.17 20.77 -1.50
CA VAL A 256 23.21 21.78 -1.01
C VAL A 256 22.31 22.28 -2.13
N GLU A 257 22.82 22.42 -3.35
CA GLU A 257 22.03 22.89 -4.48
C GLU A 257 20.95 21.88 -4.89
N ALA A 258 21.27 20.57 -4.88
CA ALA A 258 20.26 19.53 -5.09
C ALA A 258 19.21 19.56 -3.97
N ALA A 259 19.62 19.71 -2.73
CA ALA A 259 18.71 19.79 -1.58
C ALA A 259 17.72 20.95 -1.73
N VAL A 260 18.21 22.16 -2.06
CA VAL A 260 17.34 23.34 -2.27
C VAL A 260 16.34 23.12 -3.40
N ARG A 261 16.76 22.47 -4.50
CA ARG A 261 15.82 22.13 -5.59
C ARG A 261 14.72 21.17 -5.10
N HIS A 262 15.08 20.13 -4.36
CA HIS A 262 14.13 19.14 -3.85
C HIS A 262 13.16 19.76 -2.84
N TYR A 263 13.66 20.50 -1.84
CA TYR A 263 12.79 21.19 -0.87
C TYR A 263 11.85 22.19 -1.56
N GLY A 264 12.37 22.97 -2.52
CA GLY A 264 11.56 23.88 -3.31
C GLY A 264 10.48 23.16 -4.12
N ALA A 265 10.77 21.97 -4.66
CA ALA A 265 9.79 21.15 -5.35
C ALA A 265 8.68 20.66 -4.39
N ALA A 266 9.05 20.18 -3.20
CA ALA A 266 8.09 19.77 -2.17
C ALA A 266 7.18 20.93 -1.75
N GLU A 267 7.73 22.10 -1.48
CA GLU A 267 6.97 23.31 -1.13
C GLU A 267 6.02 23.75 -2.25
N ALA A 268 6.44 23.65 -3.53
CA ALA A 268 5.61 23.96 -4.68
C ALA A 268 4.44 22.97 -4.85
N MET A 269 4.67 21.70 -4.49
CA MET A 269 3.63 20.68 -4.54
C MET A 269 2.57 20.90 -3.47
N VAL A 270 2.94 21.28 -2.25
CA VAL A 270 2.01 21.48 -1.12
C VAL A 270 2.26 22.86 -0.51
N PRO A 271 1.79 23.94 -1.18
CA PRO A 271 1.94 25.28 -0.65
C PRO A 271 1.27 25.44 0.72
N GLY A 272 2.02 26.00 1.67
CA GLY A 272 1.51 26.21 3.03
C GLY A 272 1.80 25.09 4.02
N MET A 273 2.51 24.04 3.63
CA MET A 273 3.03 23.04 4.58
C MET A 273 4.21 23.66 5.35
N ASP A 274 3.95 24.09 6.56
CA ASP A 274 4.92 24.75 7.45
C ASP A 274 6.12 23.86 7.79
N GLU A 275 5.92 22.57 7.89
CA GLU A 275 6.96 21.58 8.13
C GLU A 275 8.02 21.58 7.01
N PHE A 276 7.62 21.62 5.74
CA PHE A 276 8.55 21.63 4.61
C PHE A 276 9.41 22.90 4.63
N VAL A 277 8.78 24.03 4.89
CA VAL A 277 9.45 25.33 5.00
C VAL A 277 10.45 25.33 6.14
N PHE A 278 10.09 24.77 7.29
CA PHE A 278 10.94 24.74 8.47
C PHE A 278 12.20 23.88 8.25
N TRP A 279 12.05 22.65 7.75
CA TRP A 279 13.19 21.76 7.53
C TRP A 279 14.09 22.25 6.40
N HIS A 280 13.54 22.85 5.35
CA HIS A 280 14.33 23.55 4.34
C HIS A 280 15.18 24.65 4.96
N ALA A 281 14.60 25.49 5.81
CA ALA A 281 15.34 26.54 6.52
C ALA A 281 16.45 25.96 7.42
N ALA A 282 16.15 24.89 8.18
CA ALA A 282 17.13 24.24 9.04
C ALA A 282 18.30 23.67 8.26
N ALA A 283 18.04 23.02 7.11
CA ALA A 283 19.07 22.50 6.23
C ALA A 283 19.99 23.60 5.65
N LEU A 284 19.44 24.71 5.21
CA LEU A 284 20.21 25.88 4.76
C LEU A 284 21.08 26.46 5.88
N ALA A 285 20.52 26.63 7.09
CA ALA A 285 21.25 27.15 8.24
C ALA A 285 22.39 26.20 8.63
N GLN A 286 22.20 24.91 8.63
CA GLN A 286 23.22 23.89 8.90
C GLN A 286 24.39 23.97 7.90
N LYS A 287 24.11 24.34 6.66
CA LYS A 287 25.11 24.50 5.59
C LYS A 287 25.68 25.91 5.46
N GLY A 288 25.45 26.80 6.44
CA GLY A 288 26.00 28.15 6.48
C GLY A 288 25.24 29.17 5.60
N ARG A 289 24.12 28.80 4.99
CA ARG A 289 23.28 29.68 4.15
C ARG A 289 22.20 30.39 4.99
N LEU A 290 22.63 30.98 6.12
CA LEU A 290 21.71 31.53 7.12
C LEU A 290 20.84 32.66 6.56
N ASP A 291 21.34 33.52 5.70
CA ASP A 291 20.59 34.65 5.14
C ASP A 291 19.42 34.20 4.28
N GLU A 292 19.55 33.06 3.63
CA GLU A 292 18.46 32.41 2.86
C GLU A 292 17.48 31.65 3.77
N ALA A 293 17.97 31.12 4.90
CA ALA A 293 17.14 30.41 5.86
C ALA A 293 16.22 31.33 6.67
N LEU A 294 16.66 32.55 7.02
CA LEU A 294 15.93 33.45 7.91
C LEU A 294 14.50 33.78 7.42
N PRO A 295 14.25 34.12 6.13
CA PRO A 295 12.90 34.35 5.63
C PRO A 295 11.98 33.13 5.76
N LEU A 296 12.55 31.92 5.57
CA LEU A 296 11.82 30.66 5.68
C LEU A 296 11.45 30.37 7.14
N PHE A 297 12.39 30.54 8.08
CA PHE A 297 12.09 30.42 9.50
C PHE A 297 10.96 31.39 9.90
N GLY A 298 11.03 32.66 9.50
CA GLY A 298 9.97 33.61 9.77
C GLY A 298 8.62 33.22 9.19
N ARG A 299 8.59 32.60 8.01
CA ARG A 299 7.36 32.03 7.42
C ARG A 299 6.83 30.87 8.25
N ALA A 300 7.67 29.88 8.59
CA ALA A 300 7.28 28.72 9.36
C ALA A 300 6.76 29.09 10.77
N PHE A 301 7.41 30.02 11.45
CA PHE A 301 7.00 30.47 12.79
C PHE A 301 5.64 31.19 12.79
N ARG A 302 5.33 31.94 11.73
CA ARG A 302 3.99 32.57 11.58
C ARG A 302 2.88 31.56 11.34
N GLN A 303 3.18 30.46 10.65
CA GLN A 303 2.22 29.41 10.35
C GLN A 303 1.97 28.50 11.57
N GLN A 304 3.06 28.12 12.24
CA GLN A 304 3.01 27.23 13.40
C GLN A 304 4.02 27.69 14.47
N PRO A 305 3.58 28.37 15.55
CA PRO A 305 4.47 28.87 16.61
C PRO A 305 5.29 27.80 17.33
N GLY A 306 4.86 26.54 17.27
CA GLY A 306 5.61 25.42 17.84
C GLY A 306 7.01 25.26 17.25
N TRP A 307 7.23 25.63 16.00
CA TRP A 307 8.56 25.61 15.37
C TRP A 307 9.56 26.57 16.04
N TYR A 308 9.10 27.73 16.49
CA TYR A 308 9.93 28.67 17.24
C TYR A 308 10.47 28.04 18.52
N LEU A 309 9.62 27.30 19.25
CA LEU A 309 10.00 26.62 20.51
C LEU A 309 10.92 25.40 20.26
N LEU A 310 10.94 24.87 19.06
CA LEU A 310 11.78 23.73 18.68
C LEU A 310 13.24 24.16 18.44
N VAL A 311 13.49 25.35 17.90
CA VAL A 311 14.81 25.84 17.49
C VAL A 311 15.90 25.63 18.56
N PRO A 312 15.72 26.01 19.86
CA PRO A 312 16.77 25.85 20.88
C PRO A 312 17.12 24.38 21.19
N ARG A 313 16.33 23.41 20.73
CA ARG A 313 16.51 21.98 20.98
C ARG A 313 17.32 21.27 19.89
N LEU A 314 17.40 21.87 18.69
CA LEU A 314 17.98 21.24 17.50
C LEU A 314 19.50 21.12 17.51
N PRO A 315 20.29 22.05 18.12
CA PRO A 315 21.76 21.92 18.15
C PRO A 315 22.23 20.62 18.81
N ALA A 316 21.62 20.23 19.92
CA ALA A 316 21.97 19.01 20.63
C ALA A 316 21.80 17.73 19.77
N SER A 317 20.95 17.78 18.73
CA SER A 317 20.74 16.70 17.77
C SER A 317 21.51 16.89 16.46
N GLY A 318 22.34 17.93 16.34
CA GLY A 318 23.11 18.23 15.13
C GLY A 318 22.29 18.76 13.95
N LEU A 319 21.02 19.14 14.18
CA LEU A 319 20.11 19.64 13.13
C LEU A 319 20.20 21.15 12.91
N LEU A 320 20.85 21.87 13.80
CA LEU A 320 21.26 23.25 13.64
C LEU A 320 22.71 23.44 14.19
N PRO A 321 23.44 24.45 13.73
CA PRO A 321 24.74 24.79 14.34
C PRO A 321 24.59 25.12 15.84
N ASP A 322 25.48 24.57 16.66
CA ASP A 322 25.57 24.92 18.09
C ASP A 322 26.38 26.26 18.24
N ASP A 323 25.77 27.34 17.73
CA ASP A 323 26.31 28.70 17.76
C ASP A 323 25.22 29.65 18.29
N PRO A 324 25.43 30.26 19.48
CA PRO A 324 24.49 31.19 20.07
C PRO A 324 24.15 32.40 19.19
N ALA A 325 25.06 32.86 18.34
CA ALA A 325 24.84 34.00 17.46
C ALA A 325 23.89 33.62 16.31
N ILE A 326 24.06 32.40 15.74
CA ILE A 326 23.16 31.86 14.72
C ILE A 326 21.76 31.66 15.30
N LEU A 327 21.65 30.99 16.45
CA LEU A 327 20.38 30.73 17.10
C LEU A 327 19.65 32.04 17.44
N LYS A 328 20.35 33.07 17.94
CA LYS A 328 19.77 34.39 18.19
C LYS A 328 19.20 35.02 16.92
N ARG A 329 19.87 34.90 15.78
CA ARG A 329 19.37 35.42 14.51
C ARG A 329 18.17 34.67 14.02
N ILE A 330 18.13 33.33 14.14
CA ILE A 330 16.96 32.50 13.77
C ILE A 330 15.75 32.89 14.62
N LEU A 331 15.94 33.00 15.94
CA LEU A 331 14.86 33.37 16.86
C LEU A 331 14.38 34.82 16.63
N ALA A 332 15.23 35.71 16.20
CA ALA A 332 14.85 37.09 15.85
C ALA A 332 13.96 37.18 14.58
N ALA A 333 13.91 36.12 13.75
CA ALA A 333 12.95 36.00 12.63
C ALA A 333 11.54 35.63 13.07
N GLY A 334 11.36 35.25 14.33
CA GLY A 334 10.06 34.93 14.92
C GLY A 334 9.25 36.13 15.39
N PRO A 335 8.08 35.91 16.03
CA PRO A 335 7.30 36.99 16.63
C PRO A 335 8.16 37.71 17.67
N ALA A 336 8.07 39.04 17.69
CA ALA A 336 8.69 39.82 18.77
C ALA A 336 8.22 39.26 20.13
N ALA A 337 9.17 39.01 21.04
CA ALA A 337 8.81 38.64 22.41
C ALA A 337 7.96 39.79 22.97
N GLU A 338 6.68 39.48 23.32
CA GLU A 338 5.84 40.38 24.09
C GLU A 338 6.38 40.59 25.50
#